data_ac780312fa24f696021df7381d2c4b5a
#
_entry.id   ac780312fa24f696021df7381d2c4b5a
#
_cell.length_a   1.000
_cell.length_b   1.000
_cell.length_c   1.000
_cell.angle_alpha   90.00
_cell.angle_beta   90.00
_cell.angle_gamma   90.00
#
_symmetry.space_group_name_H-M   'P 1'
#
loop_
_entity.id
_entity.type
_entity.pdbx_description
1 polymer ?
#
loop_
_entity_poly.entity_id
_entity_poly.type
_entity_poly.pdbx_seq_one_letter_code
_entity_poly.pdbx_strand_id
1 'polypeptide(L)'
;MSVLPIVQPQRRYPLFSTMRRSVLACATILAVTVGAPVAFAPAAFAEDIVIEHTKGTTTLPGIPKKVLVFNLGVLDVLDAIGVEVAGVPGGPKPKHLAKYASGNYLNVGSLFEPDYEAIVAAEPDLVIVGGRSSRNYDDLAKIAPTIDLSASWENHIGDAKKNALTVGKIFDKEAEVQALVDKLESSTAELQALAGKAGTALAMITTGGKMSAHGKGSRFTVLYDVYGFKPAVEDLGTGLHGQPISFEFLLETDPDWLFVVDRDAAIGREGQSAAAMLDNEIIHKTKAWKAGHIIYVDSGNWYLAGTGLQALQMNVDEIAAALKAK
;
A
#
# COMPACT_ATOMS: atom_id res chain seq x y z
N MET A 1 45.85 5.17 54.73
CA MET A 1 45.70 4.37 55.92
C MET A 1 44.83 3.19 55.57
N SER A 2 45.26 2.11 55.50
CA SER A 2 45.84 0.90 56.13
C SER A 2 45.24 -0.27 55.34
N VAL A 3 45.91 -0.94 54.48
CA VAL A 3 46.81 -2.07 54.58
C VAL A 3 46.16 -3.37 55.09
N LEU A 4 45.94 -4.33 54.17
CA LEU A 4 46.22 -5.81 54.10
C LEU A 4 46.20 -6.63 55.43
N PRO A 5 46.17 -7.95 55.47
CA PRO A 5 46.49 -8.97 54.47
C PRO A 5 45.71 -10.34 54.52
N ILE A 6 45.81 -11.14 53.44
CA ILE A 6 46.25 -12.53 53.27
C ILE A 6 45.98 -13.57 54.38
N VAL A 7 45.45 -14.74 54.05
CA VAL A 7 45.99 -16.08 54.36
C VAL A 7 45.32 -17.19 53.55
N GLN A 8 46.10 -17.90 52.75
CA GLN A 8 45.85 -19.33 52.38
C GLN A 8 46.36 -20.23 53.53
N PRO A 9 45.94 -21.48 53.60
CA PRO A 9 46.95 -22.54 53.50
C PRO A 9 46.59 -23.75 52.66
N GLN A 10 47.68 -24.33 52.26
CA GLN A 10 47.93 -25.52 51.47
C GLN A 10 47.74 -26.88 52.20
N ARG A 11 47.71 -27.93 51.36
CA ARG A 11 48.28 -29.30 51.49
C ARG A 11 47.40 -30.37 52.15
N ARG A 12 47.22 -31.54 51.47
CA ARG A 12 48.15 -32.70 51.51
C ARG A 12 47.60 -33.86 50.70
N TYR A 13 48.44 -34.44 49.91
CA TYR A 13 48.35 -35.85 49.41
C TYR A 13 48.75 -36.80 50.51
N PRO A 14 48.40 -38.13 50.41
CA PRO A 14 49.43 -39.10 50.24
C PRO A 14 49.13 -40.20 49.21
N LEU A 15 50.29 -40.71 48.71
CA LEU A 15 50.55 -41.86 47.88
C LEU A 15 50.38 -43.22 48.64
N PHE A 16 50.47 -44.26 47.86
CA PHE A 16 50.86 -45.70 48.01
C PHE A 16 49.72 -46.66 47.63
N SER A 17 49.86 -47.31 46.55
CA SER A 17 50.55 -48.51 46.06
C SER A 17 49.77 -49.77 46.36
N THR A 18 49.54 -50.58 45.34
CA THR A 18 50.07 -51.90 45.18
C THR A 18 49.65 -52.52 43.84
N MET A 19 50.68 -53.03 43.17
CA MET A 19 50.64 -53.92 42.00
C MET A 19 49.96 -55.24 42.33
N ARG A 20 49.12 -55.76 41.41
CA ARG A 20 49.05 -57.19 41.11
C ARG A 20 48.85 -57.44 39.62
N ARG A 21 49.75 -58.19 39.05
CA ARG A 21 49.72 -58.73 37.69
C ARG A 21 48.66 -59.83 37.57
N SER A 22 47.97 -59.90 36.44
CA SER A 22 47.61 -61.18 35.80
C SER A 22 47.11 -60.97 34.39
N VAL A 23 47.81 -61.35 33.39
CA VAL A 23 47.60 -62.26 32.28
C VAL A 23 46.50 -61.90 31.24
N LEU A 24 47.00 -61.67 30.03
CA LEU A 24 46.47 -61.80 28.70
C LEU A 24 45.10 -62.49 28.52
N ALA A 25 44.19 -61.79 27.82
CA ALA A 25 43.32 -62.37 26.79
C ALA A 25 43.12 -61.37 25.72
N CYS A 26 43.69 -61.58 24.51
CA CYS A 26 43.34 -60.80 23.30
C CYS A 26 41.92 -61.13 22.84
N ALA A 27 41.05 -60.16 22.89
CA ALA A 27 39.82 -60.20 22.15
C ALA A 27 39.83 -58.98 21.23
N THR A 28 40.10 -59.19 19.95
CA THR A 28 39.95 -58.21 18.87
C THR A 28 38.47 -57.92 18.67
N ILE A 29 38.00 -56.80 19.23
CA ILE A 29 36.72 -56.28 18.92
C ILE A 29 36.82 -55.44 17.64
N LEU A 30 36.31 -56.00 16.53
CA LEU A 30 36.19 -55.37 15.27
C LEU A 30 35.00 -54.30 15.44
N ALA A 31 35.39 -53.05 15.68
CA ALA A 31 34.40 -51.94 15.71
C ALA A 31 33.92 -51.70 14.28
N VAL A 32 32.75 -52.28 13.94
CA VAL A 32 32.01 -51.91 12.77
C VAL A 32 31.41 -50.55 13.05
N THR A 33 32.04 -49.49 12.54
CA THR A 33 31.43 -48.15 12.50
C THR A 33 30.31 -48.18 11.44
N VAL A 34 29.09 -48.41 11.88
CA VAL A 34 27.90 -48.16 11.08
C VAL A 34 27.86 -46.66 10.85
N GLY A 35 28.38 -46.23 9.71
CA GLY A 35 28.20 -44.86 9.22
C GLY A 35 26.72 -44.63 8.99
N ALA A 36 26.08 -43.86 9.88
CA ALA A 36 24.73 -43.36 9.60
C ALA A 36 24.78 -42.55 8.30
N PRO A 37 23.91 -42.82 7.33
CA PRO A 37 23.81 -41.97 6.15
C PRO A 37 23.38 -40.56 6.60
N VAL A 38 24.28 -39.60 6.42
CA VAL A 38 23.87 -38.17 6.51
C VAL A 38 22.92 -37.97 5.35
N ALA A 39 21.63 -38.00 5.66
CA ALA A 39 20.60 -37.58 4.72
C ALA A 39 20.80 -36.08 4.43
N PHE A 40 21.46 -35.79 3.32
CA PHE A 40 21.36 -34.46 2.73
C PHE A 40 19.88 -34.24 2.37
N ALA A 41 19.16 -33.55 3.23
CA ALA A 41 17.88 -32.99 2.82
C ALA A 41 18.16 -32.05 1.62
N PRO A 42 17.53 -32.27 0.47
CA PRO A 42 17.68 -31.34 -0.63
C PRO A 42 17.29 -29.96 -0.08
N ALA A 43 18.16 -28.98 -0.27
CA ALA A 43 17.77 -27.58 -0.05
C ALA A 43 16.51 -27.34 -0.90
N ALA A 44 15.39 -27.05 -0.25
CA ALA A 44 14.19 -26.64 -0.96
C ALA A 44 14.57 -25.34 -1.69
N PHE A 45 14.81 -25.44 -3.00
CA PHE A 45 14.91 -24.26 -3.83
C PHE A 45 13.55 -23.59 -3.75
N ALA A 46 13.50 -22.33 -3.31
CA ALA A 46 12.29 -21.53 -3.41
C ALA A 46 11.86 -21.55 -4.88
N GLU A 47 10.60 -21.83 -5.13
CA GLU A 47 10.07 -21.84 -6.49
C GLU A 47 10.08 -20.40 -7.03
N ASP A 48 10.51 -20.23 -8.28
CA ASP A 48 10.52 -18.95 -8.96
C ASP A 48 9.10 -18.37 -9.04
N ILE A 49 8.94 -17.12 -8.61
CA ILE A 49 7.65 -16.41 -8.70
C ILE A 49 7.63 -15.60 -9.99
N VAL A 50 6.83 -16.03 -10.96
CA VAL A 50 6.62 -15.32 -12.23
C VAL A 50 5.46 -14.35 -12.09
N ILE A 51 5.73 -13.07 -12.36
CA ILE A 51 4.81 -11.95 -12.17
C ILE A 51 4.57 -11.25 -13.51
N GLU A 52 3.33 -11.31 -14.00
CA GLU A 52 2.88 -10.49 -15.13
C GLU A 52 2.43 -9.13 -14.65
N HIS A 53 2.88 -8.06 -15.30
CA HIS A 53 2.56 -6.68 -14.94
C HIS A 53 2.46 -5.79 -16.21
N THR A 54 2.11 -4.52 -16.06
CA THR A 54 1.82 -3.63 -17.21
C THR A 54 3.01 -3.41 -18.16
N LYS A 55 4.25 -3.65 -17.71
CA LYS A 55 5.48 -3.49 -18.51
C LYS A 55 6.08 -4.81 -19.00
N GLY A 56 5.45 -5.95 -18.70
CA GLY A 56 5.93 -7.28 -19.12
C GLY A 56 5.88 -8.31 -18.01
N THR A 57 6.93 -9.11 -17.89
CA THR A 57 7.03 -10.20 -16.92
C THR A 57 8.34 -10.07 -16.14
N THR A 58 8.27 -10.22 -14.81
CA THR A 58 9.43 -10.27 -13.91
C THR A 58 9.42 -11.58 -13.15
N THR A 59 10.59 -12.22 -13.02
CA THR A 59 10.76 -13.46 -12.25
C THR A 59 11.58 -13.16 -10.99
N LEU A 60 11.07 -13.59 -9.84
CA LEU A 60 11.75 -13.50 -8.54
C LEU A 60 12.18 -14.90 -8.10
N PRO A 61 13.39 -15.07 -7.54
CA PRO A 61 13.89 -16.38 -7.08
C PRO A 61 13.26 -16.84 -5.75
N GLY A 62 12.15 -16.25 -5.36
CA GLY A 62 11.40 -16.51 -4.14
C GLY A 62 10.78 -15.25 -3.56
N ILE A 63 10.19 -15.35 -2.36
CA ILE A 63 9.53 -14.23 -1.68
C ILE A 63 10.55 -13.12 -1.36
N PRO A 64 10.36 -11.89 -1.88
CA PRO A 64 11.28 -10.78 -1.67
C PRO A 64 11.25 -10.30 -0.21
N LYS A 65 12.43 -9.98 0.34
CA LYS A 65 12.59 -9.53 1.73
C LYS A 65 12.83 -8.02 1.83
N LYS A 66 13.49 -7.44 0.84
CA LYS A 66 13.82 -6.03 0.82
C LYS A 66 13.08 -5.34 -0.33
N VAL A 67 11.90 -4.81 -0.03
CA VAL A 67 10.96 -4.26 -0.99
C VAL A 67 10.94 -2.74 -0.91
N LEU A 68 11.11 -2.07 -2.05
CA LEU A 68 10.89 -0.63 -2.19
C LEU A 68 9.59 -0.38 -2.96
N VAL A 69 8.73 0.49 -2.44
CA VAL A 69 7.38 0.68 -2.98
C VAL A 69 7.14 2.13 -3.35
N PHE A 70 7.00 2.41 -4.65
CA PHE A 70 6.67 3.73 -5.20
C PHE A 70 5.18 3.90 -5.55
N ASN A 71 4.32 2.93 -5.24
CA ASN A 71 2.88 2.98 -5.46
C ASN A 71 2.16 2.94 -4.12
N LEU A 72 1.52 4.05 -3.72
CA LEU A 72 0.85 4.14 -2.42
C LEU A 72 -0.39 3.25 -2.31
N GLY A 73 -1.05 2.91 -3.42
CA GLY A 73 -2.12 1.91 -3.42
C GLY A 73 -1.60 0.49 -3.15
N VAL A 74 -0.42 0.15 -3.68
CA VAL A 74 0.24 -1.12 -3.35
C VAL A 74 0.78 -1.13 -1.92
N LEU A 75 1.32 0.00 -1.45
CA LEU A 75 1.74 0.15 -0.05
C LEU A 75 0.58 -0.07 0.92
N ASP A 76 -0.61 0.42 0.57
CA ASP A 76 -1.87 0.20 1.30
C ASP A 76 -2.21 -1.31 1.42
N VAL A 77 -2.07 -2.06 0.33
CA VAL A 77 -2.31 -3.51 0.34
C VAL A 77 -1.27 -4.24 1.18
N LEU A 78 0.03 -3.92 1.01
CA LEU A 78 1.11 -4.52 1.80
C LEU A 78 0.93 -4.26 3.31
N ASP A 79 0.53 -3.03 3.66
CA ASP A 79 0.18 -2.66 5.03
C ASP A 79 -0.96 -3.50 5.60
N ALA A 80 -2.04 -3.68 4.81
CA ALA A 80 -3.22 -4.44 5.21
C ALA A 80 -2.93 -5.92 5.50
N ILE A 81 -1.99 -6.52 4.75
CA ILE A 81 -1.62 -7.93 4.91
C ILE A 81 -0.39 -8.14 5.80
N GLY A 82 0.12 -7.08 6.42
CA GLY A 82 1.23 -7.14 7.37
C GLY A 82 2.59 -7.43 6.75
N VAL A 83 2.80 -7.05 5.48
CA VAL A 83 4.10 -7.17 4.81
C VAL A 83 4.91 -5.90 5.03
N GLU A 84 6.07 -6.05 5.67
CA GLU A 84 7.00 -4.94 5.89
C GLU A 84 7.72 -4.54 4.61
N VAL A 85 7.96 -3.24 4.45
CA VAL A 85 8.71 -2.67 3.32
C VAL A 85 9.97 -1.98 3.82
N ALA A 86 11.04 -2.01 3.01
CA ALA A 86 12.31 -1.40 3.38
C ALA A 86 12.34 0.11 3.10
N GLY A 87 11.61 0.56 2.08
CA GLY A 87 11.61 1.97 1.72
C GLY A 87 10.39 2.40 0.93
N VAL A 88 10.08 3.68 1.08
CA VAL A 88 8.93 4.35 0.46
C VAL A 88 9.32 5.77 0.01
N PRO A 89 8.63 6.35 -0.97
CA PRO A 89 8.89 7.74 -1.35
C PRO A 89 8.54 8.70 -0.21
N GLY A 90 9.26 9.80 -0.12
CA GLY A 90 8.94 10.92 0.76
C GLY A 90 7.62 11.60 0.42
N GLY A 91 7.27 12.63 1.21
CA GLY A 91 6.05 13.40 1.05
C GLY A 91 4.82 12.83 1.76
N PRO A 92 3.66 13.50 1.62
CA PRO A 92 2.43 13.14 2.32
C PRO A 92 1.96 11.73 2.06
N LYS A 93 1.36 11.14 3.08
CA LYS A 93 0.73 9.81 3.04
C LYS A 93 -0.73 9.94 3.48
N PRO A 94 -1.64 9.06 3.03
CA PRO A 94 -2.95 8.90 3.66
C PRO A 94 -2.81 8.66 5.16
N LYS A 95 -3.82 9.04 5.95
CA LYS A 95 -3.76 8.95 7.42
C LYS A 95 -3.46 7.54 7.93
N HIS A 96 -4.06 6.50 7.33
CA HIS A 96 -3.83 5.11 7.70
C HIS A 96 -2.40 4.61 7.39
N LEU A 97 -1.70 5.28 6.45
CA LEU A 97 -0.31 5.01 6.09
C LEU A 97 0.69 5.99 6.76
N ALA A 98 0.27 6.77 7.76
CA ALA A 98 1.11 7.80 8.38
C ALA A 98 2.41 7.23 9.00
N LYS A 99 2.41 5.95 9.43
CA LYS A 99 3.62 5.29 9.96
C LYS A 99 4.79 5.31 8.96
N TYR A 100 4.51 5.27 7.66
CA TYR A 100 5.51 5.29 6.59
C TYR A 100 6.12 6.68 6.32
N ALA A 101 5.64 7.71 7.00
CA ALA A 101 6.29 9.03 7.00
C ALA A 101 7.36 9.15 8.10
N SER A 102 7.49 8.15 8.99
CA SER A 102 8.52 8.11 10.04
C SER A 102 9.90 7.79 9.47
N GLY A 103 10.96 8.16 10.19
CA GLY A 103 12.35 7.88 9.81
C GLY A 103 12.76 6.39 9.88
N ASN A 104 11.83 5.48 10.16
CA ASN A 104 12.10 4.04 10.22
C ASN A 104 12.17 3.37 8.83
N TYR A 105 11.69 4.06 7.79
CA TYR A 105 11.68 3.57 6.41
C TYR A 105 12.66 4.39 5.57
N LEU A 106 13.40 3.72 4.69
CA LEU A 106 14.29 4.41 3.76
C LEU A 106 13.46 5.35 2.88
N ASN A 107 13.87 6.62 2.82
CA ASN A 107 13.32 7.56 1.85
C ASN A 107 13.99 7.32 0.49
N VAL A 108 13.21 6.87 -0.48
CA VAL A 108 13.70 6.52 -1.83
C VAL A 108 13.47 7.64 -2.86
N GLY A 109 13.37 8.88 -2.41
CA GLY A 109 13.08 10.04 -3.26
C GLY A 109 11.59 10.40 -3.25
N SER A 110 11.02 10.78 -4.38
CA SER A 110 9.59 11.11 -4.53
C SER A 110 8.89 10.12 -5.46
N LEU A 111 7.56 10.22 -5.58
CA LEU A 111 6.78 9.46 -6.58
C LEU A 111 7.16 9.79 -8.04
N PHE A 112 7.83 10.91 -8.25
CA PHE A 112 8.18 11.41 -9.58
C PHE A 112 9.68 11.34 -9.85
N GLU A 113 10.50 11.46 -8.81
CA GLU A 113 11.96 11.55 -8.87
C GLU A 113 12.56 10.59 -7.84
N PRO A 114 12.85 9.33 -8.23
CA PRO A 114 13.54 8.38 -7.38
C PRO A 114 14.94 8.85 -6.98
N ASP A 115 15.35 8.54 -5.75
CA ASP A 115 16.75 8.68 -5.33
C ASP A 115 17.50 7.39 -5.71
N TYR A 116 18.08 7.41 -6.91
CA TYR A 116 18.76 6.23 -7.47
C TYR A 116 19.98 5.80 -6.62
N GLU A 117 20.67 6.72 -5.97
CA GLU A 117 21.83 6.41 -5.12
C GLU A 117 21.35 5.65 -3.87
N ALA A 118 20.30 6.13 -3.22
CA ALA A 118 19.70 5.46 -2.08
C ALA A 118 19.13 4.08 -2.44
N ILE A 119 18.53 3.93 -3.63
CA ILE A 119 17.97 2.66 -4.12
C ILE A 119 19.10 1.66 -4.39
N VAL A 120 20.18 2.06 -5.08
CA VAL A 120 21.35 1.19 -5.34
C VAL A 120 21.98 0.76 -4.01
N ALA A 121 22.19 1.68 -3.08
CA ALA A 121 22.78 1.37 -1.77
C ALA A 121 21.88 0.45 -0.92
N ALA A 122 20.58 0.45 -1.16
CA ALA A 122 19.63 -0.41 -0.46
C ALA A 122 19.70 -1.87 -0.95
N GLU A 123 20.18 -2.16 -2.17
CA GLU A 123 20.18 -3.49 -2.78
C GLU A 123 18.83 -4.21 -2.64
N PRO A 124 17.73 -3.67 -3.22
CA PRO A 124 16.40 -4.25 -3.05
C PRO A 124 16.24 -5.56 -3.82
N ASP A 125 15.42 -6.48 -3.28
CA ASP A 125 15.00 -7.71 -3.96
C ASP A 125 13.86 -7.45 -4.93
N LEU A 126 13.08 -6.38 -4.69
CA LEU A 126 11.96 -5.98 -5.52
C LEU A 126 11.72 -4.47 -5.41
N VAL A 127 11.47 -3.84 -6.55
CA VAL A 127 10.93 -2.48 -6.64
C VAL A 127 9.53 -2.53 -7.24
N ILE A 128 8.56 -1.87 -6.60
CA ILE A 128 7.18 -1.81 -7.09
C ILE A 128 6.85 -0.37 -7.48
N VAL A 129 6.61 -0.15 -8.77
CA VAL A 129 6.13 1.12 -9.30
C VAL A 129 4.67 1.03 -9.74
N GLY A 130 4.08 2.16 -10.11
CA GLY A 130 2.73 2.21 -10.70
C GLY A 130 2.17 3.63 -10.72
N GLY A 131 1.29 3.91 -11.68
CA GLY A 131 0.69 5.22 -11.87
C GLY A 131 1.73 6.32 -12.06
N ARG A 132 1.91 7.20 -11.05
CA ARG A 132 2.85 8.34 -11.14
C ARG A 132 4.31 7.92 -11.33
N SER A 133 4.71 6.80 -10.73
CA SER A 133 6.10 6.30 -10.77
C SER A 133 6.38 5.36 -11.95
N SER A 134 5.36 4.92 -12.70
CA SER A 134 5.49 4.01 -13.85
C SER A 134 6.51 4.47 -14.90
N ARG A 135 6.67 5.78 -15.08
CA ARG A 135 7.63 6.37 -16.02
C ARG A 135 9.10 6.07 -15.68
N ASN A 136 9.38 5.73 -14.42
CA ASN A 136 10.73 5.42 -13.94
C ASN A 136 11.05 3.93 -14.00
N TYR A 137 10.11 3.10 -14.53
CA TYR A 137 10.25 1.64 -14.58
C TYR A 137 11.54 1.19 -15.25
N ASP A 138 11.84 1.71 -16.45
CA ASP A 138 12.98 1.26 -17.27
C ASP A 138 14.34 1.52 -16.58
N ASP A 139 14.45 2.60 -15.81
CA ASP A 139 15.68 2.92 -15.08
C ASP A 139 15.79 2.12 -13.79
N LEU A 140 14.69 1.92 -13.08
CA LEU A 140 14.67 1.09 -11.87
C LEU A 140 14.91 -0.40 -12.17
N ALA A 141 14.41 -0.90 -13.30
CA ALA A 141 14.61 -2.27 -13.76
C ALA A 141 16.08 -2.59 -14.12
N LYS A 142 16.94 -1.58 -14.34
CA LYS A 142 18.38 -1.75 -14.49
C LYS A 142 19.11 -1.99 -13.16
N ILE A 143 18.47 -1.63 -12.05
CA ILE A 143 19.05 -1.70 -10.70
C ILE A 143 18.59 -2.98 -10.00
N ALA A 144 17.30 -3.32 -10.05
CA ALA A 144 16.71 -4.47 -9.35
C ALA A 144 15.49 -5.01 -10.09
N PRO A 145 15.03 -6.24 -9.77
CA PRO A 145 13.74 -6.74 -10.23
C PRO A 145 12.65 -5.70 -9.95
N THR A 146 11.96 -5.25 -11.00
CA THR A 146 10.96 -4.19 -10.90
C THR A 146 9.65 -4.64 -11.55
N ILE A 147 8.53 -4.34 -10.91
CA ILE A 147 7.18 -4.58 -11.43
C ILE A 147 6.37 -3.29 -11.49
N ASP A 148 5.52 -3.15 -12.50
CA ASP A 148 4.62 -2.01 -12.66
C ASP A 148 3.17 -2.46 -12.44
N LEU A 149 2.62 -2.09 -11.28
CA LEU A 149 1.24 -2.35 -10.89
C LEU A 149 0.36 -1.10 -11.06
N SER A 150 0.44 -0.48 -12.25
CA SER A 150 -0.47 0.59 -12.65
C SER A 150 -1.89 0.07 -12.79
N ALA A 151 -2.87 0.94 -12.52
CA ALA A 151 -4.27 0.72 -12.81
C ALA A 151 -4.75 1.73 -13.86
N SER A 152 -5.60 1.29 -14.78
CA SER A 152 -6.27 2.16 -15.75
C SER A 152 -7.43 2.91 -15.10
N TRP A 153 -7.90 3.97 -15.74
CA TRP A 153 -9.11 4.65 -15.27
C TRP A 153 -10.38 3.94 -15.73
N GLU A 154 -10.31 3.25 -16.86
CA GLU A 154 -11.43 2.51 -17.45
C GLU A 154 -11.81 1.28 -16.61
N ASN A 155 -10.83 0.64 -15.96
CA ASN A 155 -11.04 -0.54 -15.12
C ASN A 155 -10.44 -0.39 -13.72
N HIS A 156 -10.55 0.80 -13.15
CA HIS A 156 -9.83 1.22 -11.94
C HIS A 156 -9.92 0.20 -10.79
N ILE A 157 -11.13 -0.22 -10.43
CA ILE A 157 -11.36 -1.19 -9.34
C ILE A 157 -10.93 -2.61 -9.75
N GLY A 158 -11.18 -3.02 -10.99
CA GLY A 158 -10.74 -4.34 -11.49
C GLY A 158 -9.22 -4.47 -11.45
N ASP A 159 -8.52 -3.44 -11.92
CA ASP A 159 -7.05 -3.43 -11.91
C ASP A 159 -6.50 -3.33 -10.47
N ALA A 160 -7.13 -2.54 -9.60
CA ALA A 160 -6.77 -2.47 -8.18
C ALA A 160 -6.86 -3.85 -7.49
N LYS A 161 -7.96 -4.58 -7.70
CA LYS A 161 -8.15 -5.95 -7.19
C LYS A 161 -7.12 -6.93 -7.78
N LYS A 162 -6.92 -6.90 -9.11
CA LYS A 162 -5.92 -7.73 -9.79
C LYS A 162 -4.52 -7.47 -9.22
N ASN A 163 -4.13 -6.22 -9.08
CA ASN A 163 -2.83 -5.83 -8.53
C ASN A 163 -2.67 -6.28 -7.07
N ALA A 164 -3.72 -6.16 -6.26
CA ALA A 164 -3.71 -6.65 -4.89
C ALA A 164 -3.54 -8.17 -4.81
N LEU A 165 -4.27 -8.95 -5.63
CA LEU A 165 -4.11 -10.41 -5.71
C LEU A 165 -2.70 -10.80 -6.19
N THR A 166 -2.12 -10.04 -7.13
CA THR A 166 -0.71 -10.22 -7.52
C THR A 166 0.23 -10.01 -6.33
N VAL A 167 0.00 -8.98 -5.51
CA VAL A 167 0.75 -8.76 -4.28
C VAL A 167 0.56 -9.95 -3.32
N GLY A 168 -0.66 -10.43 -3.11
CA GLY A 168 -0.94 -11.61 -2.31
C GLY A 168 -0.11 -12.81 -2.75
N LYS A 169 -0.08 -13.10 -4.06
CA LYS A 169 0.71 -14.19 -4.64
C LYS A 169 2.22 -14.03 -4.40
N ILE A 170 2.77 -12.81 -4.52
CA ILE A 170 4.21 -12.55 -4.30
C ILE A 170 4.62 -12.88 -2.86
N PHE A 171 3.75 -12.63 -1.89
CA PHE A 171 4.06 -12.72 -0.46
C PHE A 171 3.40 -13.91 0.26
N ASP A 172 2.81 -14.86 -0.49
CA ASP A 172 2.07 -16.02 0.08
C ASP A 172 0.96 -15.58 1.05
N LYS A 173 0.16 -14.56 0.58
CA LYS A 173 -0.90 -13.88 1.33
C LYS A 173 -2.21 -13.77 0.53
N GLU A 174 -2.46 -14.72 -0.37
CA GLU A 174 -3.63 -14.70 -1.25
C GLU A 174 -4.95 -14.72 -0.46
N ALA A 175 -5.00 -15.49 0.61
CA ALA A 175 -6.21 -15.61 1.42
C ALA A 175 -6.56 -14.30 2.14
N GLU A 176 -5.56 -13.60 2.68
CA GLU A 176 -5.74 -12.31 3.34
C GLU A 176 -6.20 -11.24 2.34
N VAL A 177 -5.60 -11.21 1.14
CA VAL A 177 -6.02 -10.28 0.09
C VAL A 177 -7.42 -10.60 -0.40
N GLN A 178 -7.75 -11.88 -0.63
CA GLN A 178 -9.08 -12.28 -1.07
C GLN A 178 -10.15 -11.84 -0.05
N ALA A 179 -9.91 -11.99 1.24
CA ALA A 179 -10.83 -11.52 2.27
C ALA A 179 -11.07 -9.99 2.22
N LEU A 180 -10.03 -9.19 1.89
CA LEU A 180 -10.18 -7.75 1.68
C LEU A 180 -10.99 -7.44 0.42
N VAL A 181 -10.78 -8.17 -0.66
CA VAL A 181 -11.55 -8.03 -1.91
C VAL A 181 -13.02 -8.36 -1.68
N ASP A 182 -13.32 -9.49 -1.03
CA ASP A 182 -14.70 -9.93 -0.76
C ASP A 182 -15.44 -8.91 0.10
N LYS A 183 -14.77 -8.35 1.11
CA LYS A 183 -15.33 -7.30 1.97
C LYS A 183 -15.64 -6.04 1.14
N LEU A 184 -14.70 -5.59 0.31
CA LEU A 184 -14.88 -4.41 -0.53
C LEU A 184 -16.06 -4.61 -1.50
N GLU A 185 -16.17 -5.78 -2.12
CA GLU A 185 -17.27 -6.10 -3.04
C GLU A 185 -18.63 -6.08 -2.35
N SER A 186 -18.74 -6.71 -1.18
CA SER A 186 -19.97 -6.69 -0.38
C SER A 186 -20.37 -5.27 0.01
N SER A 187 -19.44 -4.49 0.55
CA SER A 187 -19.70 -3.10 0.96
C SER A 187 -20.05 -2.21 -0.24
N THR A 188 -19.41 -2.44 -1.39
CA THR A 188 -19.71 -1.70 -2.63
C THR A 188 -21.13 -2.00 -3.13
N ALA A 189 -21.58 -3.26 -3.07
CA ALA A 189 -22.95 -3.63 -3.44
C ALA A 189 -24.01 -2.95 -2.54
N GLU A 190 -23.73 -2.87 -1.24
CA GLU A 190 -24.60 -2.10 -0.32
C GLU A 190 -24.63 -0.61 -0.67
N LEU A 191 -23.46 -0.02 -0.96
CA LEU A 191 -23.36 1.38 -1.36
C LEU A 191 -24.14 1.65 -2.66
N GLN A 192 -24.05 0.77 -3.67
CA GLN A 192 -24.79 0.88 -4.92
C GLN A 192 -26.31 0.97 -4.70
N ALA A 193 -26.83 0.15 -3.79
CA ALA A 193 -28.25 0.15 -3.46
C ALA A 193 -28.71 1.48 -2.82
N LEU A 194 -27.83 2.16 -2.09
CA LEU A 194 -28.08 3.48 -1.51
C LEU A 194 -27.93 4.58 -2.56
N ALA A 195 -26.81 4.60 -3.28
CA ALA A 195 -26.46 5.62 -4.26
C ALA A 195 -27.45 5.69 -5.43
N GLY A 196 -27.97 4.55 -5.89
CA GLY A 196 -28.98 4.50 -6.96
C GLY A 196 -30.27 5.23 -6.63
N LYS A 197 -30.54 5.54 -5.37
CA LYS A 197 -31.71 6.28 -4.87
C LYS A 197 -31.36 7.71 -4.43
N ALA A 198 -30.09 8.07 -4.38
CA ALA A 198 -29.62 9.32 -3.79
C ALA A 198 -29.80 10.54 -4.72
N GLY A 199 -30.09 10.34 -6.00
CA GLY A 199 -30.16 11.40 -6.99
C GLY A 199 -28.89 11.55 -7.81
N THR A 200 -28.61 12.77 -8.26
CA THR A 200 -27.44 13.07 -9.09
C THR A 200 -26.22 13.46 -8.25
N ALA A 201 -25.04 13.14 -8.75
CA ALA A 201 -23.79 13.47 -8.09
C ALA A 201 -22.78 14.11 -9.04
N LEU A 202 -21.90 14.93 -8.47
CA LEU A 202 -20.75 15.49 -9.16
C LEU A 202 -19.49 15.29 -8.31
N ALA A 203 -18.45 14.68 -8.91
CA ALA A 203 -17.12 14.64 -8.32
C ALA A 203 -16.29 15.84 -8.79
N MET A 204 -15.57 16.48 -7.88
CA MET A 204 -14.69 17.59 -8.21
C MET A 204 -13.40 17.60 -7.41
N ILE A 205 -12.39 18.26 -7.98
CA ILE A 205 -11.12 18.58 -7.29
C ILE A 205 -11.03 20.09 -7.11
N THR A 206 -10.53 20.49 -5.94
CA THR A 206 -10.00 21.85 -5.73
C THR A 206 -8.47 21.82 -5.68
N THR A 207 -7.82 22.81 -6.28
CA THR A 207 -6.36 23.00 -6.22
C THR A 207 -5.95 24.42 -6.57
N GLY A 208 -5.17 25.08 -5.71
CA GLY A 208 -4.65 26.43 -5.96
C GLY A 208 -5.76 27.45 -6.28
N GLY A 209 -6.90 27.39 -5.60
CA GLY A 209 -8.05 28.26 -5.83
C GLY A 209 -8.84 27.99 -7.12
N LYS A 210 -8.59 26.85 -7.78
CA LYS A 210 -9.29 26.42 -9.01
C LYS A 210 -10.11 25.17 -8.74
N MET A 211 -11.14 24.95 -9.55
CA MET A 211 -12.01 23.79 -9.50
C MET A 211 -12.01 23.04 -10.83
N SER A 212 -12.08 21.72 -10.78
CA SER A 212 -12.36 20.89 -11.95
C SER A 212 -13.36 19.79 -11.62
N ALA A 213 -14.31 19.57 -12.51
CA ALA A 213 -15.29 18.49 -12.42
C ALA A 213 -14.80 17.25 -13.15
N HIS A 214 -15.20 16.07 -12.66
CA HIS A 214 -14.80 14.78 -13.16
C HIS A 214 -16.05 13.92 -13.45
N GLY A 215 -16.20 13.49 -14.69
CA GLY A 215 -17.27 12.61 -15.15
C GLY A 215 -16.86 11.15 -15.27
N LYS A 216 -17.68 10.37 -15.97
CA LYS A 216 -17.38 8.99 -16.37
C LYS A 216 -16.12 8.94 -17.24
N GLY A 217 -15.35 7.84 -17.13
CA GLY A 217 -14.08 7.65 -17.85
C GLY A 217 -12.94 8.55 -17.38
N SER A 218 -13.13 9.33 -16.30
CA SER A 218 -12.12 10.17 -15.68
C SER A 218 -11.56 9.53 -14.41
N ARG A 219 -10.69 10.26 -13.70
CA ARG A 219 -10.06 9.84 -12.45
C ARG A 219 -11.06 9.34 -11.38
N PHE A 220 -12.25 9.89 -11.32
CA PHE A 220 -13.26 9.54 -10.32
C PHE A 220 -14.48 8.84 -10.93
N THR A 221 -14.27 8.14 -12.06
CA THR A 221 -15.30 7.29 -12.69
C THR A 221 -15.92 6.30 -11.72
N VAL A 222 -15.13 5.87 -10.70
CA VAL A 222 -15.56 4.96 -9.62
C VAL A 222 -16.86 5.41 -8.94
N LEU A 223 -17.07 6.72 -8.79
CA LEU A 223 -18.29 7.27 -8.19
C LEU A 223 -19.53 6.88 -8.97
N TYR A 224 -19.43 6.84 -10.30
CA TYR A 224 -20.56 6.59 -11.20
C TYR A 224 -20.65 5.12 -11.60
N ASP A 225 -19.55 4.55 -12.11
CA ASP A 225 -19.56 3.22 -12.74
C ASP A 225 -19.50 2.09 -11.70
N VAL A 226 -18.99 2.38 -10.50
CA VAL A 226 -18.83 1.38 -9.44
C VAL A 226 -19.76 1.67 -8.24
N TYR A 227 -19.80 2.91 -7.74
CA TYR A 227 -20.65 3.23 -6.58
C TYR A 227 -22.10 3.50 -6.95
N GLY A 228 -22.40 3.69 -8.24
CA GLY A 228 -23.76 3.69 -8.77
C GLY A 228 -24.50 5.03 -8.68
N PHE A 229 -23.79 6.14 -8.45
CA PHE A 229 -24.42 7.46 -8.56
C PHE A 229 -24.73 7.82 -9.99
N LYS A 230 -25.85 8.53 -10.20
CA LYS A 230 -26.14 9.14 -11.49
C LYS A 230 -25.26 10.38 -11.66
N PRO A 231 -24.54 10.55 -12.78
CA PRO A 231 -23.81 11.78 -13.01
C PRO A 231 -24.78 12.97 -13.14
N ALA A 232 -24.41 14.12 -12.56
CA ALA A 232 -25.16 15.35 -12.73
C ALA A 232 -24.96 15.95 -14.14
N VAL A 233 -23.84 15.61 -14.79
CA VAL A 233 -23.52 15.97 -16.18
C VAL A 233 -22.99 14.72 -16.88
N GLU A 234 -23.62 14.28 -17.99
CA GLU A 234 -23.24 13.07 -18.70
C GLU A 234 -21.93 13.24 -19.49
N ASP A 235 -21.74 14.38 -20.14
CA ASP A 235 -20.64 14.64 -21.07
C ASP A 235 -19.58 15.59 -20.47
N LEU A 236 -18.98 15.22 -19.34
CA LEU A 236 -17.76 15.85 -18.86
C LEU A 236 -16.56 15.21 -19.55
N GLY A 237 -15.56 16.03 -19.89
CA GLY A 237 -14.34 15.54 -20.52
C GLY A 237 -13.67 14.41 -19.72
N THR A 238 -13.16 13.40 -20.41
CA THR A 238 -12.50 12.21 -19.81
C THR A 238 -11.04 12.46 -19.40
N GLY A 239 -10.55 13.70 -19.48
CA GLY A 239 -9.16 14.04 -19.18
C GLY A 239 -8.77 13.78 -17.72
N LEU A 240 -7.51 13.39 -17.51
CA LEU A 240 -6.92 13.14 -16.18
C LEU A 240 -7.11 14.29 -15.18
N HIS A 241 -7.15 15.53 -15.69
CA HIS A 241 -7.27 16.75 -14.87
C HIS A 241 -8.71 17.25 -14.72
N GLY A 242 -9.68 16.55 -15.32
CA GLY A 242 -11.07 16.95 -15.34
C GLY A 242 -11.32 18.20 -16.19
N GLN A 243 -12.57 18.65 -16.19
CA GLN A 243 -13.00 19.89 -16.86
C GLN A 243 -12.95 21.07 -15.88
N PRO A 244 -12.23 22.17 -16.18
CA PRO A 244 -12.29 23.38 -15.36
C PRO A 244 -13.73 23.90 -15.26
N ILE A 245 -14.14 24.27 -14.05
CA ILE A 245 -15.49 24.77 -13.77
C ILE A 245 -15.46 26.04 -12.90
N SER A 246 -16.59 26.75 -12.88
CA SER A 246 -16.83 27.92 -12.01
C SER A 246 -17.89 27.61 -10.94
N PHE A 247 -18.14 28.55 -10.05
CA PHE A 247 -19.25 28.46 -9.09
C PHE A 247 -20.62 28.51 -9.78
N GLU A 248 -20.75 29.30 -10.88
CA GLU A 248 -21.94 29.38 -11.70
C GLU A 248 -22.24 28.02 -12.34
N PHE A 249 -21.24 27.32 -12.85
CA PHE A 249 -21.41 25.96 -13.37
C PHE A 249 -22.02 25.04 -12.30
N LEU A 250 -21.51 25.10 -11.06
CA LEU A 250 -22.07 24.30 -9.95
C LEU A 250 -23.54 24.68 -9.63
N LEU A 251 -23.87 25.95 -9.71
CA LEU A 251 -25.25 26.43 -9.51
C LEU A 251 -26.19 25.98 -10.64
N GLU A 252 -25.74 26.06 -11.90
CA GLU A 252 -26.53 25.65 -13.08
C GLU A 252 -26.72 24.13 -13.14
N THR A 253 -25.65 23.36 -12.83
CA THR A 253 -25.71 21.90 -12.77
C THR A 253 -26.57 21.40 -11.62
N ASP A 254 -26.51 22.09 -10.48
CA ASP A 254 -27.28 21.89 -9.25
C ASP A 254 -27.39 20.41 -8.83
N PRO A 255 -26.27 19.69 -8.62
CA PRO A 255 -26.26 18.28 -8.24
C PRO A 255 -26.92 18.06 -6.87
N ASP A 256 -27.53 16.89 -6.68
CA ASP A 256 -28.06 16.51 -5.36
C ASP A 256 -26.91 16.22 -4.36
N TRP A 257 -25.77 15.71 -4.85
CA TRP A 257 -24.56 15.44 -4.06
C TRP A 257 -23.33 16.01 -4.73
N LEU A 258 -22.45 16.62 -3.94
CA LEU A 258 -21.15 17.13 -4.40
C LEU A 258 -20.02 16.46 -3.60
N PHE A 259 -19.19 15.66 -4.27
CA PHE A 259 -18.02 15.01 -3.68
C PHE A 259 -16.77 15.81 -4.01
N VAL A 260 -16.10 16.30 -2.98
CA VAL A 260 -15.01 17.28 -3.11
C VAL A 260 -13.72 16.70 -2.61
N VAL A 261 -12.73 16.58 -3.51
CA VAL A 261 -11.36 16.20 -3.19
C VAL A 261 -10.51 17.47 -3.09
N ASP A 262 -10.02 17.78 -1.91
CA ASP A 262 -9.06 18.87 -1.68
C ASP A 262 -7.63 18.35 -1.99
N ARG A 263 -7.18 18.61 -3.23
CA ARG A 263 -5.85 18.14 -3.67
C ARG A 263 -4.73 18.80 -2.87
N ASP A 264 -4.86 20.07 -2.53
CA ASP A 264 -3.79 20.78 -1.82
C ASP A 264 -3.61 20.18 -0.42
N ALA A 265 -4.71 19.85 0.27
CA ALA A 265 -4.65 19.08 1.52
C ALA A 265 -4.01 17.69 1.34
N ALA A 266 -4.35 16.97 0.26
CA ALA A 266 -3.78 15.65 0.00
C ALA A 266 -2.25 15.67 -0.17
N ILE A 267 -1.72 16.71 -0.82
CA ILE A 267 -0.27 16.83 -1.11
C ILE A 267 0.49 17.70 -0.11
N GLY A 268 -0.17 18.12 0.98
CA GLY A 268 0.45 18.95 2.03
C GLY A 268 0.80 20.36 1.57
N ARG A 269 0.07 20.91 0.58
CA ARG A 269 0.24 22.29 0.13
C ARG A 269 -0.60 23.22 1.00
N GLU A 270 -0.01 24.29 1.48
CA GLU A 270 -0.75 25.34 2.17
C GLU A 270 -1.63 26.13 1.20
N GLY A 271 -2.79 26.58 1.67
CA GLY A 271 -3.74 27.33 0.89
C GLY A 271 -5.14 27.37 1.50
N GLN A 272 -6.08 27.94 0.76
CA GLN A 272 -7.50 27.94 1.13
C GLN A 272 -8.06 26.52 1.00
N SER A 273 -8.65 26.00 2.07
CA SER A 273 -9.31 24.68 2.02
C SER A 273 -10.49 24.67 1.06
N ALA A 274 -10.82 23.49 0.52
CA ALA A 274 -12.00 23.31 -0.31
C ALA A 274 -13.28 23.80 0.38
N ALA A 275 -13.42 23.55 1.68
CA ALA A 275 -14.56 23.99 2.46
C ALA A 275 -14.68 25.53 2.51
N ALA A 276 -13.57 26.22 2.80
CA ALA A 276 -13.56 27.68 2.81
C ALA A 276 -13.79 28.30 1.41
N MET A 277 -13.35 27.60 0.34
CA MET A 277 -13.56 28.03 -1.04
C MET A 277 -15.03 27.93 -1.45
N LEU A 278 -15.72 26.86 -1.03
CA LEU A 278 -17.11 26.60 -1.39
C LEU A 278 -18.12 27.31 -0.45
N ASP A 279 -17.65 27.95 0.62
CA ASP A 279 -18.49 28.75 1.52
C ASP A 279 -18.71 30.16 0.93
N ASN A 280 -19.65 30.27 -0.02
CA ASN A 280 -19.99 31.53 -0.68
C ASN A 280 -21.46 31.58 -1.12
N GLU A 281 -21.95 32.78 -1.43
CA GLU A 281 -23.36 33.04 -1.75
C GLU A 281 -23.88 32.27 -2.97
N ILE A 282 -23.05 31.91 -3.94
CA ILE A 282 -23.45 31.15 -5.13
C ILE A 282 -23.69 29.69 -4.72
N ILE A 283 -22.75 29.08 -4.03
CA ILE A 283 -22.83 27.69 -3.57
C ILE A 283 -23.97 27.51 -2.55
N HIS A 284 -24.24 28.51 -1.68
CA HIS A 284 -25.35 28.45 -0.73
C HIS A 284 -26.73 28.34 -1.41
N LYS A 285 -26.83 28.64 -2.69
CA LYS A 285 -28.09 28.50 -3.45
C LYS A 285 -28.30 27.09 -3.98
N THR A 286 -27.25 26.23 -4.06
CA THR A 286 -27.34 24.88 -4.60
C THR A 286 -28.15 23.94 -3.70
N LYS A 287 -28.70 22.86 -4.28
CA LYS A 287 -29.36 21.77 -3.55
C LYS A 287 -28.41 21.10 -2.57
N ALA A 288 -27.19 20.73 -3.06
CA ALA A 288 -26.20 20.05 -2.27
C ALA A 288 -25.83 20.84 -1.00
N TRP A 289 -25.68 22.17 -1.08
CA TRP A 289 -25.43 22.98 0.11
C TRP A 289 -26.60 22.97 1.09
N LYS A 290 -27.81 23.28 0.59
CA LYS A 290 -29.02 23.37 1.42
C LYS A 290 -29.36 22.08 2.14
N ALA A 291 -29.07 20.94 1.50
CA ALA A 291 -29.31 19.62 2.06
C ALA A 291 -28.12 19.12 2.95
N GLY A 292 -27.00 19.83 2.97
CA GLY A 292 -25.76 19.37 3.61
C GLY A 292 -25.12 18.16 2.91
N HIS A 293 -25.28 18.07 1.60
CA HIS A 293 -24.78 16.98 0.76
C HIS A 293 -23.47 17.34 0.04
N ILE A 294 -22.73 18.32 0.52
CA ILE A 294 -21.35 18.56 0.10
C ILE A 294 -20.45 17.72 1.00
N ILE A 295 -19.85 16.68 0.41
CA ILE A 295 -18.99 15.73 1.11
C ILE A 295 -17.55 16.04 0.77
N TYR A 296 -16.79 16.53 1.74
CA TYR A 296 -15.34 16.70 1.65
C TYR A 296 -14.69 15.38 2.00
N VAL A 297 -14.42 14.57 0.98
CA VAL A 297 -13.90 13.20 1.15
C VAL A 297 -12.46 13.19 1.64
N ASP A 298 -12.01 12.06 2.24
CA ASP A 298 -10.60 11.91 2.63
C ASP A 298 -9.69 11.96 1.39
N SER A 299 -9.13 13.16 1.16
CA SER A 299 -8.34 13.45 -0.04
C SER A 299 -7.07 12.60 -0.14
N GLY A 300 -6.51 12.11 0.97
CA GLY A 300 -5.39 11.18 0.98
C GLY A 300 -5.77 9.85 0.33
N ASN A 301 -6.91 9.29 0.71
CA ASN A 301 -7.42 8.04 0.15
C ASN A 301 -7.78 8.20 -1.33
N TRP A 302 -8.57 9.22 -1.65
CA TRP A 302 -9.06 9.45 -3.02
C TRP A 302 -7.95 9.86 -4.00
N TYR A 303 -7.01 10.69 -3.55
CA TYR A 303 -6.02 11.28 -4.45
C TYR A 303 -4.67 10.54 -4.47
N LEU A 304 -4.19 10.01 -3.33
CA LEU A 304 -2.86 9.43 -3.22
C LEU A 304 -2.87 7.89 -3.33
N ALA A 305 -3.81 7.21 -2.66
CA ALA A 305 -3.87 5.76 -2.56
C ALA A 305 -5.15 5.14 -3.16
N GLY A 306 -5.79 5.79 -4.13
CA GLY A 306 -7.10 5.41 -4.68
C GLY A 306 -7.20 4.00 -5.31
N THR A 307 -6.11 3.25 -5.39
CA THR A 307 -6.06 1.84 -5.83
C THR A 307 -5.75 0.86 -4.69
N GLY A 308 -5.59 1.36 -3.46
CA GLY A 308 -5.39 0.52 -2.28
C GLY A 308 -6.71 -0.04 -1.75
N LEU A 309 -6.72 -1.29 -1.31
CA LEU A 309 -7.96 -1.94 -0.84
C LEU A 309 -8.49 -1.32 0.45
N GLN A 310 -7.61 -0.90 1.38
CA GLN A 310 -8.04 -0.19 2.59
C GLN A 310 -8.61 1.19 2.24
N ALA A 311 -7.93 1.95 1.39
CA ALA A 311 -8.40 3.27 0.96
C ALA A 311 -9.75 3.17 0.25
N LEU A 312 -9.93 2.19 -0.64
CA LEU A 312 -11.19 1.94 -1.32
C LEU A 312 -12.31 1.55 -0.35
N GLN A 313 -12.03 0.69 0.64
CA GLN A 313 -12.99 0.33 1.68
C GLN A 313 -13.40 1.56 2.50
N MET A 314 -12.43 2.37 2.93
CA MET A 314 -12.69 3.60 3.68
C MET A 314 -13.54 4.60 2.86
N ASN A 315 -13.30 4.70 1.55
CA ASN A 315 -14.09 5.55 0.66
C ASN A 315 -15.54 5.05 0.55
N VAL A 316 -15.76 3.75 0.43
CA VAL A 316 -17.10 3.14 0.43
C VAL A 316 -17.82 3.40 1.76
N ASP A 317 -17.13 3.18 2.88
CA ASP A 317 -17.68 3.36 4.22
C ASP A 317 -18.05 4.84 4.48
N GLU A 318 -17.18 5.79 4.08
CA GLU A 318 -17.40 7.22 4.20
C GLU A 318 -18.66 7.68 3.45
N ILE A 319 -18.78 7.26 2.18
CA ILE A 319 -19.96 7.63 1.36
C ILE A 319 -21.22 6.95 1.89
N ALA A 320 -21.16 5.66 2.24
CA ALA A 320 -22.31 4.95 2.78
C ALA A 320 -22.80 5.56 4.10
N ALA A 321 -21.89 6.00 4.97
CA ALA A 321 -22.23 6.71 6.19
C ALA A 321 -22.92 8.05 5.90
N ALA A 322 -22.40 8.83 4.92
CA ALA A 322 -23.00 10.10 4.52
C ALA A 322 -24.43 9.92 3.97
N LEU A 323 -24.67 8.87 3.17
CA LEU A 323 -26.00 8.56 2.64
C LEU A 323 -26.99 8.09 3.71
N LYS A 324 -26.52 7.33 4.72
CA LYS A 324 -27.37 6.83 5.81
C LYS A 324 -27.71 7.90 6.86
N ALA A 325 -26.91 8.95 6.96
CA ALA A 325 -27.10 10.04 7.93
C ALA A 325 -28.19 11.05 7.49
N LYS A 326 -28.71 10.92 6.30
CA LYS A 326 -29.70 11.81 5.67
C LYS A 326 -31.01 11.09 5.39
#